data_a34daf36260ad5a755acbf090abbbb39
#
_entry.id   a34daf36260ad5a755acbf090abbbb39
#
_cell.length_a   1.000
_cell.length_b   1.000
_cell.length_c   1.000
_cell.angle_alpha   90.00
_cell.angle_beta   90.00
_cell.angle_gamma   90.00
#
_symmetry.space_group_name_H-M   'P 1'
#
loop_
_entity.id
_entity.type
_entity.pdbx_description
1 polymer ?
#
loop_
_entity_poly.entity_id
_entity_poly.type
_entity_poly.pdbx_seq_one_letter_code
_entity_poly.pdbx_strand_id
1 'polypeptide(L)'
;MPLTARERQHPMTAPERRRVDELRSVQLRPGAVRIQLASMGLLAIAVALARHVNLPMRPDLYWLMGALSLSLLAALVMVIWGNARQFNCSGLLHGLGIALAYRLLADKVPNPGFWLIPLAMLITFTTAVFFTHFWSHLVFNLVCWAILTNGGTVSSGVHEQQPLVALLILAGMALASAVCLASDVALRKNLLLTVRLERLADFDVLTELHNRRSFLQIVESAIHQRARGPEGGARPPLYFALLDIDDFKRINDTLGHGAGDLALQETAAAIRTYCGPHPCGRLGGEEFGILLSDLEPSAVHTFMDGLVPMLAEAAVRGPRITVSAGLARLRGGDHLSDLVQSADQQLYRAKRSGKNRWQGQAESPAPATADTDAHQPQPQPQPQPRVIPRITG
;
A
#
# COMPACT_ATOMS: atom_id res chain seq x y z
N MET A 1 -13.36 12.65 -21.98
CA MET A 1 -12.27 13.62 -22.21
C MET A 1 -11.05 12.83 -22.70
N PRO A 2 -10.45 13.17 -23.83
CA PRO A 2 -9.24 12.48 -24.28
C PRO A 2 -8.11 12.73 -23.29
N LEU A 3 -7.38 11.67 -22.96
CA LEU A 3 -6.15 11.73 -22.16
C LEU A 3 -5.22 12.80 -22.74
N THR A 4 -4.62 13.63 -21.87
CA THR A 4 -3.64 14.62 -22.29
C THR A 4 -2.46 13.94 -22.98
N ALA A 5 -1.72 14.64 -23.84
CA ALA A 5 -0.58 14.07 -24.57
C ALA A 5 0.48 13.45 -23.64
N ARG A 6 0.63 13.97 -22.39
CA ARG A 6 1.50 13.44 -21.33
C ARG A 6 0.98 12.12 -20.72
N GLU A 7 -0.33 11.93 -20.63
CA GLU A 7 -0.94 10.69 -20.11
C GLU A 7 -0.86 9.54 -21.12
N ARG A 8 -0.68 9.84 -22.39
CA ARG A 8 -0.43 8.83 -23.44
C ARG A 8 1.00 8.32 -23.44
N GLN A 9 1.95 9.04 -22.85
CA GLN A 9 3.36 8.65 -22.82
C GLN A 9 3.74 7.64 -21.73
N HIS A 10 2.93 7.52 -20.65
CA HIS A 10 3.17 6.53 -19.60
C HIS A 10 1.85 5.87 -19.18
N PRO A 11 1.42 4.80 -19.86
CA PRO A 11 0.27 4.03 -19.45
C PRO A 11 0.54 3.39 -18.09
N MET A 12 -0.47 3.43 -17.19
CA MET A 12 -0.40 2.76 -15.90
C MET A 12 -0.01 1.30 -16.05
N THR A 13 0.97 0.85 -15.27
CA THR A 13 1.35 -0.55 -15.18
C THR A 13 0.23 -1.39 -14.52
N ALA A 14 0.24 -2.70 -14.74
CA ALA A 14 -0.76 -3.59 -14.15
C ALA A 14 -0.82 -3.53 -12.60
N PRO A 15 0.32 -3.46 -11.86
CA PRO A 15 0.29 -3.29 -10.41
C PRO A 15 -0.28 -1.94 -9.96
N GLU A 16 -0.02 -0.86 -10.70
CA GLU A 16 -0.60 0.47 -10.40
C GLU A 16 -2.12 0.48 -10.55
N ARG A 17 -2.65 -0.16 -11.60
CA ARG A 17 -4.10 -0.29 -11.79
C ARG A 17 -4.74 -1.04 -10.63
N ARG A 18 -4.15 -2.16 -10.18
CA ARG A 18 -4.66 -2.92 -9.03
C ARG A 18 -4.68 -2.08 -7.76
N ARG A 19 -3.61 -1.32 -7.49
CA ARG A 19 -3.51 -0.46 -6.32
C ARG A 19 -4.54 0.68 -6.35
N VAL A 20 -4.77 1.28 -7.51
CA VAL A 20 -5.81 2.31 -7.70
C VAL A 20 -7.20 1.73 -7.45
N ASP A 21 -7.51 0.53 -7.95
CA ASP A 21 -8.80 -0.12 -7.74
C ASP A 21 -9.03 -0.50 -6.27
N GLU A 22 -7.99 -0.94 -5.56
CA GLU A 22 -8.04 -1.23 -4.12
C GLU A 22 -8.28 0.06 -3.31
N LEU A 23 -7.49 1.11 -3.53
CA LEU A 23 -7.63 2.40 -2.87
C LEU A 23 -9.01 3.01 -3.13
N ARG A 24 -9.52 2.85 -4.36
CA ARG A 24 -10.85 3.29 -4.74
C ARG A 24 -11.94 2.62 -3.91
N SER A 25 -11.90 1.30 -3.77
CA SER A 25 -12.88 0.57 -2.95
C SER A 25 -12.85 1.03 -1.50
N VAL A 26 -11.67 1.26 -0.94
CA VAL A 26 -11.50 1.77 0.44
C VAL A 26 -12.08 3.19 0.57
N GLN A 27 -11.85 4.07 -0.39
CA GLN A 27 -12.32 5.46 -0.35
C GLN A 27 -13.85 5.58 -0.51
N LEU A 28 -14.47 4.69 -1.29
CA LEU A 28 -15.92 4.69 -1.50
C LEU A 28 -16.70 4.02 -0.35
N ARG A 29 -16.08 3.12 0.42
CA ARG A 29 -16.73 2.37 1.51
C ARG A 29 -17.52 3.25 2.50
N PRO A 30 -16.99 4.36 3.05
CA PRO A 30 -17.73 5.17 4.02
C PRO A 30 -19.03 5.74 3.45
N GLY A 31 -19.02 6.14 2.17
CA GLY A 31 -20.21 6.61 1.47
C GLY A 31 -21.23 5.49 1.27
N ALA A 32 -20.77 4.33 0.80
CA ALA A 32 -21.61 3.17 0.58
C ALA A 32 -22.25 2.65 1.88
N VAL A 33 -21.52 2.60 2.99
CA VAL A 33 -22.04 2.23 4.32
C VAL A 33 -23.17 3.18 4.74
N ARG A 34 -22.98 4.50 4.58
CA ARG A 34 -24.00 5.50 4.94
C ARG A 34 -25.27 5.33 4.12
N ILE A 35 -25.17 5.10 2.83
CA ILE A 35 -26.31 4.85 1.95
C ILE A 35 -27.05 3.58 2.36
N GLN A 36 -26.31 2.51 2.66
CA GLN A 36 -26.87 1.25 3.07
C GLN A 36 -27.66 1.39 4.39
N LEU A 37 -27.05 2.05 5.38
CA LEU A 37 -27.71 2.31 6.67
C LEU A 37 -28.94 3.23 6.52
N ALA A 38 -28.87 4.25 5.67
CA ALA A 38 -30.01 5.11 5.36
C ALA A 38 -31.15 4.32 4.70
N SER A 39 -30.86 3.42 3.77
CA SER A 39 -31.85 2.55 3.12
C SER A 39 -32.53 1.61 4.12
N MET A 40 -31.75 1.03 5.06
CA MET A 40 -32.29 0.20 6.14
C MET A 40 -33.18 1.03 7.09
N GLY A 41 -32.74 2.24 7.43
CA GLY A 41 -33.53 3.18 8.26
C GLY A 41 -34.85 3.58 7.61
N LEU A 42 -34.83 3.91 6.31
CA LEU A 42 -36.04 4.21 5.54
C LEU A 42 -37.02 3.03 5.50
N LEU A 43 -36.51 1.81 5.33
CA LEU A 43 -37.32 0.60 5.40
C LEU A 43 -37.97 0.43 6.77
N ALA A 44 -37.22 0.61 7.85
CA ALA A 44 -37.74 0.52 9.22
C ALA A 44 -38.82 1.58 9.49
N ILE A 45 -38.61 2.82 9.03
CA ILE A 45 -39.61 3.91 9.13
C ILE A 45 -40.88 3.56 8.34
N ALA A 46 -40.73 3.04 7.12
CA ALA A 46 -41.87 2.63 6.28
C ALA A 46 -42.71 1.55 6.97
N VAL A 47 -42.06 0.55 7.62
CA VAL A 47 -42.74 -0.50 8.41
C VAL A 47 -43.47 0.09 9.61
N ALA A 48 -42.79 0.99 10.36
CA ALA A 48 -43.39 1.61 11.54
C ALA A 48 -44.61 2.46 11.17
N LEU A 49 -44.52 3.23 10.09
CA LEU A 49 -45.59 4.08 9.56
C LEU A 49 -46.80 3.21 9.09
N ALA A 50 -46.54 2.14 8.37
CA ALA A 50 -47.58 1.22 7.90
C ALA A 50 -48.33 0.60 9.08
N ARG A 51 -47.63 0.27 10.18
CA ARG A 51 -48.27 -0.20 11.43
C ARG A 51 -49.11 0.89 12.12
N HIS A 52 -48.58 2.12 12.17
CA HIS A 52 -49.28 3.24 12.83
C HIS A 52 -50.59 3.60 12.14
N VAL A 53 -50.61 3.51 10.81
CA VAL A 53 -51.83 3.81 10.00
C VAL A 53 -52.76 2.58 9.91
N ASN A 54 -52.49 1.52 10.65
CA ASN A 54 -53.27 0.26 10.64
C ASN A 54 -53.51 -0.32 9.24
N LEU A 55 -52.54 -0.16 8.33
CA LEU A 55 -52.60 -0.80 7.02
C LEU A 55 -52.71 -2.32 7.19
N PRO A 56 -53.67 -3.01 6.57
CA PRO A 56 -53.82 -4.45 6.70
C PRO A 56 -52.60 -5.15 6.08
N MET A 57 -51.65 -5.49 6.96
CA MET A 57 -50.40 -6.16 6.55
C MET A 57 -50.70 -7.66 6.40
N ARG A 58 -50.67 -8.15 5.17
CA ARG A 58 -50.80 -9.59 4.88
C ARG A 58 -49.53 -10.34 5.30
N PRO A 59 -49.59 -11.61 5.69
CA PRO A 59 -48.41 -12.40 6.13
C PRO A 59 -47.26 -12.42 5.09
N ASP A 60 -47.61 -12.47 3.82
CA ASP A 60 -46.64 -12.45 2.69
C ASP A 60 -45.79 -11.15 2.65
N LEU A 61 -46.35 -10.02 3.14
CA LEU A 61 -45.63 -8.76 3.21
C LEU A 61 -44.51 -8.79 4.28
N TYR A 62 -44.76 -9.45 5.41
CA TYR A 62 -43.73 -9.62 6.46
C TYR A 62 -42.54 -10.47 5.96
N TRP A 63 -42.81 -11.55 5.22
CA TRP A 63 -41.76 -12.37 4.62
C TRP A 63 -40.93 -11.58 3.59
N LEU A 64 -41.57 -10.79 2.75
CA LEU A 64 -40.92 -9.96 1.77
C LEU A 64 -40.01 -8.90 2.43
N MET A 65 -40.51 -8.24 3.47
CA MET A 65 -39.73 -7.24 4.21
C MET A 65 -38.54 -7.89 4.94
N GLY A 66 -38.72 -9.10 5.47
CA GLY A 66 -37.66 -9.90 6.06
C GLY A 66 -36.56 -10.23 5.03
N ALA A 67 -36.96 -10.70 3.84
CA ALA A 67 -36.01 -10.99 2.76
C ALA A 67 -35.25 -9.74 2.29
N LEU A 68 -35.94 -8.60 2.16
CA LEU A 68 -35.30 -7.33 1.82
C LEU A 68 -34.30 -6.89 2.90
N SER A 69 -34.70 -6.97 4.17
CA SER A 69 -33.81 -6.64 5.28
C SER A 69 -32.55 -7.50 5.28
N LEU A 70 -32.70 -8.81 5.03
CA LEU A 70 -31.59 -9.75 4.93
C LEU A 70 -30.66 -9.43 3.75
N SER A 71 -31.23 -9.07 2.58
CA SER A 71 -30.44 -8.68 1.40
C SER A 71 -29.65 -7.40 1.64
N LEU A 72 -30.26 -6.40 2.31
CA LEU A 72 -29.60 -5.16 2.70
C LEU A 72 -28.49 -5.41 3.73
N LEU A 73 -28.72 -6.30 4.68
CA LEU A 73 -27.70 -6.69 5.66
C LEU A 73 -26.52 -7.41 4.99
N ALA A 74 -26.80 -8.35 4.09
CA ALA A 74 -25.75 -9.03 3.31
C ALA A 74 -24.93 -8.05 2.48
N ALA A 75 -25.59 -7.08 1.84
CA ALA A 75 -24.91 -6.02 1.11
C ALA A 75 -24.03 -5.14 2.02
N LEU A 76 -24.50 -4.81 3.23
CA LEU A 76 -23.73 -4.06 4.23
C LEU A 76 -22.46 -4.83 4.66
N VAL A 77 -22.59 -6.12 4.93
CA VAL A 77 -21.46 -7.00 5.27
C VAL A 77 -20.43 -7.00 4.14
N MET A 78 -20.86 -7.12 2.88
CA MET A 78 -19.96 -7.06 1.72
C MET A 78 -19.25 -5.72 1.57
N VAL A 79 -19.89 -4.62 1.94
CA VAL A 79 -19.25 -3.28 1.91
C VAL A 79 -18.19 -3.16 3.00
N ILE A 80 -18.46 -3.64 4.21
CA ILE A 80 -17.57 -3.47 5.36
C ILE A 80 -16.33 -4.37 5.24
N TRP A 81 -16.52 -5.65 4.96
CA TRP A 81 -15.47 -6.69 5.02
C TRP A 81 -15.05 -7.23 3.65
N GLY A 82 -15.77 -6.88 2.59
CA GLY A 82 -15.53 -7.41 1.27
C GLY A 82 -14.31 -6.81 0.55
N ASN A 83 -13.84 -7.54 -0.45
CA ASN A 83 -12.86 -7.03 -1.42
C ASN A 83 -13.56 -6.15 -2.50
N ALA A 84 -12.80 -5.60 -3.46
CA ALA A 84 -13.35 -4.73 -4.51
C ALA A 84 -14.45 -5.40 -5.37
N ARG A 85 -14.39 -6.72 -5.58
CA ARG A 85 -15.45 -7.46 -6.31
C ARG A 85 -16.72 -7.56 -5.46
N GLN A 86 -16.58 -7.89 -4.17
CA GLN A 86 -17.71 -7.96 -3.24
C GLN A 86 -18.36 -6.59 -3.04
N PHE A 87 -17.59 -5.52 -3.07
CA PHE A 87 -18.11 -4.15 -3.05
C PHE A 87 -19.06 -3.89 -4.22
N ASN A 88 -18.71 -4.27 -5.44
CA ASN A 88 -19.60 -4.15 -6.60
C ASN A 88 -20.83 -5.06 -6.49
N CYS A 89 -20.69 -6.28 -5.97
CA CYS A 89 -21.81 -7.18 -5.71
C CYS A 89 -22.80 -6.63 -4.67
N SER A 90 -22.31 -5.84 -3.71
CA SER A 90 -23.17 -5.19 -2.72
C SER A 90 -24.16 -4.21 -3.36
N GLY A 91 -23.71 -3.46 -4.38
CA GLY A 91 -24.58 -2.57 -5.15
C GLY A 91 -25.66 -3.30 -5.93
N LEU A 92 -25.31 -4.45 -6.53
CA LEU A 92 -26.30 -5.31 -7.21
C LEU A 92 -27.37 -5.82 -6.24
N LEU A 93 -26.96 -6.36 -5.08
CA LEU A 93 -27.87 -6.84 -4.05
C LEU A 93 -28.78 -5.74 -3.54
N HIS A 94 -28.21 -4.55 -3.30
CA HIS A 94 -28.95 -3.39 -2.82
C HIS A 94 -30.05 -2.98 -3.81
N GLY A 95 -29.68 -2.67 -5.06
CA GLY A 95 -30.62 -2.14 -6.03
C GLY A 95 -31.63 -3.18 -6.53
N LEU A 96 -31.21 -4.41 -6.85
CA LEU A 96 -32.12 -5.48 -7.27
C LEU A 96 -33.07 -5.88 -6.15
N GLY A 97 -32.60 -5.91 -4.90
CA GLY A 97 -33.43 -6.20 -3.75
C GLY A 97 -34.58 -5.18 -3.62
N ILE A 98 -34.28 -3.89 -3.74
CA ILE A 98 -35.29 -2.81 -3.69
C ILE A 98 -36.24 -2.90 -4.89
N ALA A 99 -35.73 -3.08 -6.11
CA ALA A 99 -36.54 -3.14 -7.34
C ALA A 99 -37.50 -4.32 -7.30
N LEU A 100 -37.02 -5.51 -6.87
CA LEU A 100 -37.84 -6.70 -6.74
C LEU A 100 -38.90 -6.55 -5.65
N ALA A 101 -38.52 -6.03 -4.48
CA ALA A 101 -39.45 -5.76 -3.39
C ALA A 101 -40.60 -4.82 -3.82
N TYR A 102 -40.26 -3.73 -4.53
CA TYR A 102 -41.27 -2.86 -5.08
C TYR A 102 -42.19 -3.59 -6.04
N ARG A 103 -41.65 -4.37 -6.97
CA ARG A 103 -42.43 -5.09 -7.97
C ARG A 103 -43.44 -6.06 -7.32
N LEU A 104 -43.04 -6.76 -6.28
CA LEU A 104 -43.88 -7.67 -5.52
C LEU A 104 -44.98 -6.96 -4.69
N LEU A 105 -44.73 -5.71 -4.33
CA LEU A 105 -45.65 -4.85 -3.60
C LEU A 105 -46.60 -4.05 -4.49
N ALA A 106 -46.23 -3.83 -5.75
CA ALA A 106 -46.97 -2.95 -6.66
C ALA A 106 -48.44 -3.32 -6.82
N ASP A 107 -48.77 -4.59 -6.88
CA ASP A 107 -50.14 -5.09 -7.01
C ASP A 107 -50.98 -4.99 -5.70
N LYS A 108 -50.35 -4.62 -4.58
CA LYS A 108 -50.95 -4.55 -3.25
C LYS A 108 -51.12 -3.14 -2.70
N VAL A 109 -50.58 -2.16 -3.43
CA VAL A 109 -50.59 -0.73 -3.04
C VAL A 109 -51.50 0.07 -3.96
N PRO A 110 -52.36 0.94 -3.42
CA PRO A 110 -53.19 1.83 -4.25
C PRO A 110 -52.28 2.79 -5.02
N ASN A 111 -52.58 2.99 -6.30
CA ASN A 111 -51.83 3.88 -7.21
C ASN A 111 -50.31 3.57 -7.27
N PRO A 112 -49.88 2.33 -7.62
CA PRO A 112 -48.48 1.96 -7.63
C PRO A 112 -47.65 2.83 -8.55
N GLY A 113 -48.20 3.38 -9.63
CA GLY A 113 -47.51 4.30 -10.54
C GLY A 113 -47.03 5.58 -9.89
N PHE A 114 -47.69 6.05 -8.83
CA PHE A 114 -47.28 7.26 -8.10
C PHE A 114 -45.91 7.06 -7.39
N TRP A 115 -45.66 5.86 -6.88
CA TRP A 115 -44.42 5.54 -6.17
C TRP A 115 -43.28 5.08 -7.07
N LEU A 116 -43.59 4.73 -8.31
CA LEU A 116 -42.63 4.17 -9.27
C LEU A 116 -41.48 5.13 -9.55
N ILE A 117 -41.77 6.38 -9.88
CA ILE A 117 -40.74 7.36 -10.27
C ILE A 117 -39.80 7.71 -9.11
N PRO A 118 -40.30 8.13 -7.92
CA PRO A 118 -39.42 8.42 -6.79
C PRO A 118 -38.52 7.24 -6.39
N LEU A 119 -39.05 6.04 -6.39
CA LEU A 119 -38.29 4.85 -6.01
C LEU A 119 -37.24 4.47 -7.03
N ALA A 120 -37.59 4.52 -8.31
CA ALA A 120 -36.65 4.26 -9.40
C ALA A 120 -35.53 5.29 -9.44
N MET A 121 -35.83 6.56 -9.20
CA MET A 121 -34.81 7.60 -9.02
C MET A 121 -33.91 7.31 -7.83
N LEU A 122 -34.49 6.93 -6.69
CA LEU A 122 -33.73 6.55 -5.49
C LEU A 122 -32.76 5.41 -5.80
N ILE A 123 -33.22 4.34 -6.45
CA ILE A 123 -32.37 3.20 -6.84
C ILE A 123 -31.24 3.70 -7.76
N THR A 124 -31.57 4.46 -8.79
CA THR A 124 -30.62 4.94 -9.79
C THR A 124 -29.50 5.79 -9.17
N PHE A 125 -29.85 6.73 -8.29
CA PHE A 125 -28.85 7.60 -7.64
C PHE A 125 -28.06 6.89 -6.55
N THR A 126 -28.72 6.08 -5.70
CA THR A 126 -28.01 5.39 -4.62
C THR A 126 -27.02 4.34 -5.13
N THR A 127 -27.37 3.65 -6.21
CA THR A 127 -26.50 2.62 -6.79
C THR A 127 -25.30 3.20 -7.54
N ALA A 128 -25.36 4.46 -8.00
CA ALA A 128 -24.24 5.11 -8.68
C ALA A 128 -22.95 5.12 -7.86
N VAL A 129 -23.04 5.13 -6.52
CA VAL A 129 -21.89 5.13 -5.61
C VAL A 129 -21.21 3.75 -5.52
N PHE A 130 -21.97 2.66 -5.73
CA PHE A 130 -21.44 1.29 -5.61
C PHE A 130 -20.72 0.80 -6.86
N PHE A 131 -21.02 1.37 -8.02
CA PHE A 131 -20.41 0.91 -9.27
C PHE A 131 -19.10 1.62 -9.56
N THR A 132 -18.08 0.84 -9.80
CA THR A 132 -16.73 1.33 -10.15
C THR A 132 -16.57 1.58 -11.65
N HIS A 133 -17.53 1.12 -12.47
CA HIS A 133 -17.51 1.26 -13.93
C HIS A 133 -18.84 1.78 -14.46
N PHE A 134 -18.76 2.83 -15.26
CA PHE A 134 -19.93 3.45 -15.89
C PHE A 134 -20.85 2.45 -16.62
N TRP A 135 -20.30 1.58 -17.43
CA TRP A 135 -21.09 0.59 -18.18
C TRP A 135 -21.82 -0.39 -17.27
N SER A 136 -21.20 -0.81 -16.19
CA SER A 136 -21.84 -1.71 -15.22
C SER A 136 -23.02 -1.03 -14.53
N HIS A 137 -22.88 0.25 -14.19
CA HIS A 137 -23.96 1.06 -13.62
C HIS A 137 -25.10 1.23 -14.63
N LEU A 138 -24.79 1.56 -15.88
CA LEU A 138 -25.79 1.76 -16.93
C LEU A 138 -26.60 0.49 -17.19
N VAL A 139 -25.94 -0.65 -17.42
CA VAL A 139 -26.59 -1.95 -17.64
C VAL A 139 -27.46 -2.33 -16.45
N PHE A 140 -26.93 -2.16 -15.23
CA PHE A 140 -27.67 -2.43 -14.00
C PHE A 140 -28.96 -1.58 -13.91
N ASN A 141 -28.88 -0.28 -14.18
CA ASN A 141 -30.07 0.60 -14.16
C ASN A 141 -31.10 0.17 -15.22
N LEU A 142 -30.67 -0.17 -16.42
CA LEU A 142 -31.57 -0.70 -17.45
C LEU A 142 -32.31 -1.94 -16.98
N VAL A 143 -31.61 -2.87 -16.31
CA VAL A 143 -32.24 -4.08 -15.72
C VAL A 143 -33.25 -3.72 -14.62
N CYS A 144 -32.87 -2.82 -13.68
CA CYS A 144 -33.78 -2.37 -12.64
C CYS A 144 -35.04 -1.73 -13.22
N TRP A 145 -34.88 -0.85 -14.19
CA TRP A 145 -36.00 -0.21 -14.87
C TRP A 145 -36.89 -1.21 -15.61
N ALA A 146 -36.30 -2.20 -16.30
CA ALA A 146 -37.07 -3.27 -16.93
C ALA A 146 -37.91 -4.06 -15.91
N ILE A 147 -37.34 -4.37 -14.74
CA ILE A 147 -38.06 -5.04 -13.64
C ILE A 147 -39.23 -4.18 -13.13
N LEU A 148 -38.97 -2.88 -12.91
CA LEU A 148 -39.95 -1.96 -12.36
C LEU A 148 -41.10 -1.68 -13.33
N THR A 149 -40.86 -1.62 -14.63
CA THR A 149 -41.86 -1.29 -15.66
C THR A 149 -42.55 -2.52 -16.27
N ASN A 150 -41.97 -3.72 -16.10
CA ASN A 150 -42.54 -4.95 -16.66
C ASN A 150 -43.78 -5.40 -15.88
N GLY A 151 -44.91 -5.51 -16.55
CA GLY A 151 -46.17 -6.06 -16.00
C GLY A 151 -47.34 -5.07 -15.90
N GLY A 152 -47.37 -4.02 -16.72
CA GLY A 152 -48.57 -3.21 -16.89
C GLY A 152 -48.92 -2.26 -15.73
N THR A 153 -48.08 -2.18 -14.68
CA THR A 153 -48.34 -1.31 -13.53
C THR A 153 -48.28 0.20 -13.88
N VAL A 154 -47.73 0.53 -15.03
CA VAL A 154 -47.74 1.90 -15.58
C VAL A 154 -49.03 2.20 -16.36
N SER A 155 -49.81 1.17 -16.72
CA SER A 155 -50.88 1.30 -17.69
C SER A 155 -52.21 1.75 -17.12
N SER A 156 -52.48 1.56 -15.83
CA SER A 156 -53.85 1.73 -15.30
C SER A 156 -54.23 3.15 -14.82
N GLY A 157 -53.31 4.10 -14.84
CA GLY A 157 -53.61 5.47 -14.38
C GLY A 157 -52.89 6.60 -15.10
N VAL A 158 -52.04 6.29 -16.08
CA VAL A 158 -51.08 7.30 -16.65
C VAL A 158 -51.09 7.29 -18.18
N HIS A 159 -52.13 6.76 -18.80
CA HIS A 159 -52.17 6.61 -20.26
C HIS A 159 -51.93 7.93 -21.05
N GLU A 160 -52.41 9.05 -20.56
CA GLU A 160 -52.19 10.35 -21.25
C GLU A 160 -50.81 10.96 -20.97
N GLN A 161 -50.12 10.54 -19.91
CA GLN A 161 -48.83 11.14 -19.48
C GLN A 161 -47.61 10.19 -19.71
N GLN A 162 -47.79 9.06 -20.39
CA GLN A 162 -46.74 8.09 -20.64
C GLN A 162 -45.46 8.70 -21.26
N PRO A 163 -45.54 9.62 -22.26
CA PRO A 163 -44.33 10.19 -22.84
C PRO A 163 -43.57 11.07 -21.85
N LEU A 164 -44.26 11.81 -20.97
CA LEU A 164 -43.62 12.63 -19.93
C LEU A 164 -42.92 11.78 -18.88
N VAL A 165 -43.57 10.69 -18.44
CA VAL A 165 -42.98 9.72 -17.49
C VAL A 165 -41.73 9.10 -18.07
N ALA A 166 -41.78 8.63 -19.32
CA ALA A 166 -40.62 8.07 -20.02
C ALA A 166 -39.47 9.09 -20.16
N LEU A 167 -39.81 10.35 -20.47
CA LEU A 167 -38.82 11.42 -20.55
C LEU A 167 -38.14 11.67 -19.18
N LEU A 168 -38.89 11.72 -18.09
CA LEU A 168 -38.37 11.91 -16.74
C LEU A 168 -37.46 10.73 -16.34
N ILE A 169 -37.84 9.51 -16.67
CA ILE A 169 -37.01 8.32 -16.44
C ILE A 169 -35.70 8.45 -17.20
N LEU A 170 -35.76 8.72 -18.50
CA LEU A 170 -34.55 8.85 -19.33
C LEU A 170 -33.66 9.99 -18.85
N ALA A 171 -34.25 11.13 -18.50
CA ALA A 171 -33.50 12.26 -17.94
C ALA A 171 -32.82 11.91 -16.61
N GLY A 172 -33.52 11.21 -15.70
CA GLY A 172 -32.96 10.75 -14.44
C GLY A 172 -31.82 9.74 -14.62
N MET A 173 -31.99 8.78 -15.52
CA MET A 173 -30.95 7.82 -15.87
C MET A 173 -29.72 8.52 -16.48
N ALA A 174 -29.95 9.46 -17.39
CA ALA A 174 -28.87 10.23 -18.01
C ALA A 174 -28.11 11.07 -16.96
N LEU A 175 -28.83 11.75 -16.07
CA LEU A 175 -28.23 12.54 -15.00
C LEU A 175 -27.45 11.69 -14.02
N ALA A 176 -28.00 10.57 -13.53
CA ALA A 176 -27.30 9.67 -12.61
C ALA A 176 -26.07 9.04 -13.27
N SER A 177 -26.17 8.66 -14.55
CA SER A 177 -25.05 8.13 -15.32
C SER A 177 -23.96 9.19 -15.54
N ALA A 178 -24.35 10.46 -15.79
CA ALA A 178 -23.40 11.57 -15.88
C ALA A 178 -22.69 11.84 -14.56
N VAL A 179 -23.42 11.81 -13.43
CA VAL A 179 -22.84 11.93 -12.08
C VAL A 179 -21.89 10.78 -11.78
N CYS A 180 -22.28 9.55 -12.12
CA CYS A 180 -21.41 8.36 -11.95
C CYS A 180 -20.11 8.53 -12.77
N LEU A 181 -20.23 8.94 -14.04
CA LEU A 181 -19.06 9.16 -14.90
C LEU A 181 -18.16 10.28 -14.38
N ALA A 182 -18.73 11.42 -13.99
CA ALA A 182 -17.98 12.55 -13.45
C ALA A 182 -17.26 12.17 -12.15
N SER A 183 -17.93 11.45 -11.26
CA SER A 183 -17.36 10.94 -10.01
C SER A 183 -16.24 9.94 -10.25
N ASP A 184 -16.40 9.03 -11.21
CA ASP A 184 -15.38 8.05 -11.61
C ASP A 184 -14.12 8.76 -12.13
N VAL A 185 -14.29 9.72 -13.03
CA VAL A 185 -13.17 10.49 -13.60
C VAL A 185 -12.46 11.31 -12.52
N ALA A 186 -13.20 12.00 -11.65
CA ALA A 186 -12.64 12.81 -10.59
C ALA A 186 -11.87 11.96 -9.58
N LEU A 187 -12.43 10.83 -9.16
CA LEU A 187 -11.81 9.92 -8.20
C LEU A 187 -10.52 9.30 -8.75
N ARG A 188 -10.54 8.82 -10.00
CA ARG A 188 -9.34 8.29 -10.67
C ARG A 188 -8.25 9.33 -10.77
N LYS A 189 -8.59 10.56 -11.13
CA LYS A 189 -7.63 11.67 -11.21
C LYS A 189 -7.01 11.95 -9.84
N ASN A 190 -7.81 12.02 -8.78
CA ASN A 190 -7.32 12.27 -7.43
C ASN A 190 -6.41 11.14 -6.94
N LEU A 191 -6.79 9.87 -7.16
CA LEU A 191 -5.96 8.72 -6.79
C LEU A 191 -4.64 8.70 -7.56
N LEU A 192 -4.66 9.01 -8.86
CA LEU A 192 -3.43 9.11 -9.65
C LEU A 192 -2.51 10.22 -9.14
N LEU A 193 -3.08 11.37 -8.77
CA LEU A 193 -2.31 12.46 -8.17
C LEU A 193 -1.71 12.04 -6.84
N THR A 194 -2.46 11.35 -5.99
CA THR A 194 -1.97 10.82 -4.70
C THR A 194 -0.80 9.87 -4.91
N VAL A 195 -0.94 8.87 -5.79
CA VAL A 195 0.14 7.91 -6.10
C VAL A 195 1.38 8.62 -6.68
N ARG A 196 1.18 9.64 -7.52
CA ARG A 196 2.32 10.43 -8.05
C ARG A 196 2.99 11.27 -6.97
N LEU A 197 2.21 11.87 -6.07
CA LEU A 197 2.75 12.62 -4.93
C LEU A 197 3.52 11.69 -3.97
N GLU A 198 3.00 10.51 -3.68
CA GLU A 198 3.70 9.48 -2.90
C GLU A 198 5.03 9.10 -3.55
N ARG A 199 5.04 8.85 -4.88
CA ARG A 199 6.29 8.56 -5.60
C ARG A 199 7.30 9.70 -5.52
N LEU A 200 6.85 10.94 -5.72
CA LEU A 200 7.74 12.12 -5.60
C LEU A 200 8.22 12.34 -4.16
N ALA A 201 7.41 11.92 -3.17
CA ALA A 201 7.77 11.98 -1.76
C ALA A 201 8.75 10.89 -1.32
N ASP A 202 8.74 9.72 -1.99
CA ASP A 202 9.48 8.53 -1.55
C ASP A 202 10.72 8.21 -2.40
N PHE A 203 10.76 8.66 -3.66
CA PHE A 203 11.86 8.35 -4.58
C PHE A 203 12.63 9.58 -5.02
N ASP A 204 13.92 9.42 -5.26
CA ASP A 204 14.77 10.43 -5.87
C ASP A 204 14.49 10.50 -7.39
N VAL A 205 14.22 11.72 -7.89
CA VAL A 205 13.77 11.94 -9.27
C VAL A 205 14.84 11.57 -10.30
N LEU A 206 16.13 11.72 -9.95
CA LEU A 206 17.24 11.45 -10.86
C LEU A 206 17.56 9.95 -10.95
N THR A 207 17.54 9.26 -9.81
CA THR A 207 18.05 7.89 -9.68
C THR A 207 16.96 6.82 -9.54
N GLU A 208 15.72 7.23 -9.29
CA GLU A 208 14.57 6.32 -9.03
C GLU A 208 14.78 5.35 -7.85
N LEU A 209 15.78 5.55 -7.02
CA LEU A 209 15.96 4.90 -5.74
C LEU A 209 15.12 5.61 -4.67
N HIS A 210 14.92 4.99 -3.51
CA HIS A 210 14.35 5.72 -2.37
C HIS A 210 15.14 6.99 -2.10
N ASN A 211 14.46 8.11 -1.87
CA ASN A 211 15.14 9.32 -1.43
C ASN A 211 15.58 9.16 0.04
N ARG A 212 16.40 10.08 0.53
CA ARG A 212 16.95 10.07 1.88
C ARG A 212 15.89 9.83 2.95
N ARG A 213 14.76 10.54 2.86
CA ARG A 213 13.69 10.47 3.85
C ARG A 213 13.06 9.08 3.88
N SER A 214 12.61 8.61 2.73
CA SER A 214 11.94 7.31 2.62
C SER A 214 12.87 6.16 2.99
N PHE A 215 14.11 6.20 2.53
CA PHE A 215 15.08 5.16 2.84
C PHE A 215 15.40 5.08 4.34
N LEU A 216 15.65 6.21 5.01
CA LEU A 216 15.91 6.22 6.45
C LEU A 216 14.70 5.79 7.26
N GLN A 217 13.47 6.08 6.83
CA GLN A 217 12.25 5.55 7.44
C GLN A 217 12.15 4.02 7.32
N ILE A 218 12.56 3.44 6.19
CA ILE A 218 12.62 1.98 6.01
C ILE A 218 13.63 1.38 7.00
N VAL A 219 14.83 1.96 7.11
CA VAL A 219 15.87 1.50 8.04
C VAL A 219 15.37 1.58 9.48
N GLU A 220 14.79 2.69 9.89
CA GLU A 220 14.25 2.90 11.24
C GLU A 220 13.11 1.91 11.56
N SER A 221 12.23 1.67 10.61
CA SER A 221 11.17 0.67 10.73
C SER A 221 11.72 -0.74 10.93
N ALA A 222 12.78 -1.12 10.21
CA ALA A 222 13.45 -2.40 10.35
C ALA A 222 14.12 -2.55 11.73
N ILE A 223 14.75 -1.48 12.25
CA ILE A 223 15.32 -1.44 13.61
C ILE A 223 14.21 -1.66 14.64
N HIS A 224 13.10 -0.94 14.53
CA HIS A 224 11.97 -1.06 15.45
C HIS A 224 11.29 -2.43 15.40
N GLN A 225 11.10 -3.00 14.22
CA GLN A 225 10.54 -4.36 14.08
C GLN A 225 11.42 -5.39 14.76
N ARG A 226 12.74 -5.24 14.61
CA ARG A 226 13.72 -6.10 15.28
C ARG A 226 13.65 -5.96 16.80
N ALA A 227 13.48 -4.77 17.33
CA ALA A 227 13.35 -4.54 18.77
C ALA A 227 12.09 -5.18 19.38
N ARG A 228 10.99 -5.27 18.62
CA ARG A 228 9.69 -5.82 19.03
C ARG A 228 9.53 -7.33 18.87
N GLY A 229 10.47 -8.02 18.21
CA GLY A 229 10.39 -9.46 18.01
C GLY A 229 10.51 -10.24 19.34
N PRO A 230 10.05 -11.50 19.39
CA PRO A 230 10.02 -12.30 20.61
C PRO A 230 11.39 -12.38 21.26
N GLU A 231 11.44 -12.25 22.60
CA GLU A 231 12.64 -12.41 23.39
C GLU A 231 13.10 -13.87 23.31
N GLY A 232 14.37 -14.11 22.94
CA GLY A 232 14.99 -15.43 22.92
C GLY A 232 15.14 -16.11 21.57
N GLY A 233 14.60 -15.56 20.46
CA GLY A 233 14.87 -16.05 19.11
C GLY A 233 16.18 -15.48 18.54
N ALA A 234 16.99 -16.30 17.84
CA ALA A 234 18.11 -15.81 17.04
C ALA A 234 17.58 -14.82 15.99
N ARG A 235 17.86 -13.54 16.17
CA ARG A 235 17.41 -12.50 15.24
C ARG A 235 18.43 -12.39 14.12
N PRO A 236 18.02 -12.50 12.85
CA PRO A 236 18.95 -12.35 11.74
C PRO A 236 19.62 -10.97 11.81
N PRO A 237 20.90 -10.87 11.52
CA PRO A 237 21.64 -9.62 11.62
C PRO A 237 21.10 -8.59 10.62
N LEU A 238 21.14 -7.30 11.00
CA LEU A 238 20.79 -6.16 10.15
C LEU A 238 22.06 -5.37 9.88
N TYR A 239 22.31 -5.07 8.61
CA TYR A 239 23.46 -4.28 8.19
C TYR A 239 23.04 -3.09 7.35
N PHE A 240 23.79 -2.01 7.48
CA PHE A 240 23.63 -0.80 6.70
C PHE A 240 24.94 -0.51 5.97
N ALA A 241 24.87 -0.44 4.65
CA ALA A 241 26.01 -0.04 3.83
C ALA A 241 25.80 1.40 3.34
N LEU A 242 26.80 2.26 3.56
CA LEU A 242 26.88 3.61 3.03
C LEU A 242 27.91 3.61 1.90
N LEU A 243 27.51 4.05 0.72
CA LEU A 243 28.33 4.09 -0.48
C LEU A 243 28.48 5.53 -0.95
N ASP A 244 29.62 5.83 -1.60
CA ASP A 244 29.90 7.15 -2.15
C ASP A 244 30.75 6.99 -3.43
N ILE A 245 30.40 7.74 -4.48
CA ILE A 245 31.15 7.73 -5.75
C ILE A 245 32.47 8.48 -5.56
N ASP A 246 33.56 7.79 -5.81
CA ASP A 246 34.90 8.36 -5.67
C ASP A 246 35.13 9.49 -6.66
N ASP A 247 35.68 10.61 -6.17
CA ASP A 247 36.05 11.76 -6.97
C ASP A 247 34.91 12.35 -7.83
N PHE A 248 33.66 12.23 -7.39
CA PHE A 248 32.47 12.70 -8.11
C PHE A 248 32.55 14.19 -8.51
N LYS A 249 33.09 15.03 -7.63
CA LYS A 249 33.32 16.44 -7.94
C LYS A 249 34.22 16.61 -9.14
N ARG A 250 35.27 15.81 -9.26
CA ARG A 250 36.21 15.85 -10.43
C ARG A 250 35.49 15.50 -11.74
N ILE A 251 34.54 14.55 -11.68
CA ILE A 251 33.72 14.22 -12.85
C ILE A 251 32.90 15.43 -13.30
N ASN A 252 32.21 16.09 -12.36
CA ASN A 252 31.42 17.28 -12.63
C ASN A 252 32.31 18.43 -13.17
N ASP A 253 33.44 18.66 -12.53
CA ASP A 253 34.35 19.76 -12.90
C ASP A 253 35.02 19.55 -14.28
N THR A 254 35.24 18.26 -14.66
CA THR A 254 35.95 17.93 -15.92
C THR A 254 35.00 17.67 -17.09
N LEU A 255 33.87 16.99 -16.84
CA LEU A 255 32.95 16.49 -17.88
C LEU A 255 31.60 17.20 -17.87
N GLY A 256 31.38 18.08 -16.89
CA GLY A 256 30.11 18.79 -16.69
C GLY A 256 29.05 18.00 -15.89
N HIS A 257 28.07 18.72 -15.37
CA HIS A 257 27.01 18.15 -14.53
C HIS A 257 26.18 17.05 -15.21
N GLY A 258 25.98 17.12 -16.53
CA GLY A 258 25.27 16.07 -17.27
C GLY A 258 25.99 14.72 -17.23
N ALA A 259 27.32 14.69 -17.21
CA ALA A 259 28.09 13.46 -17.04
C ALA A 259 28.02 12.94 -15.60
N GLY A 260 27.97 13.84 -14.61
CA GLY A 260 27.73 13.48 -13.22
C GLY A 260 26.33 12.89 -13.01
N ASP A 261 25.30 13.50 -13.61
CA ASP A 261 23.92 12.96 -13.54
C ASP A 261 23.85 11.56 -14.16
N LEU A 262 24.51 11.33 -15.28
CA LEU A 262 24.57 10.01 -15.91
C LEU A 262 25.30 8.99 -15.03
N ALA A 263 26.41 9.38 -14.41
CA ALA A 263 27.11 8.52 -13.45
C ALA A 263 26.23 8.12 -12.26
N LEU A 264 25.46 9.07 -11.71
CA LEU A 264 24.49 8.79 -10.64
C LEU A 264 23.38 7.83 -11.09
N GLN A 265 22.83 8.02 -12.28
CA GLN A 265 21.78 7.15 -12.84
C GLN A 265 22.27 5.73 -13.08
N GLU A 266 23.46 5.56 -13.67
CA GLU A 266 24.04 4.25 -13.95
C GLU A 266 24.41 3.51 -12.65
N THR A 267 25.02 4.21 -11.68
CA THR A 267 25.29 3.68 -10.35
C THR A 267 24.02 3.20 -9.66
N ALA A 268 22.97 4.02 -9.67
CA ALA A 268 21.69 3.69 -9.06
C ALA A 268 21.01 2.48 -9.72
N ALA A 269 21.05 2.40 -11.05
CA ALA A 269 20.51 1.29 -11.81
C ALA A 269 21.24 -0.03 -11.48
N ALA A 270 22.56 0.03 -11.38
CA ALA A 270 23.39 -1.10 -11.01
C ALA A 270 23.15 -1.54 -9.56
N ILE A 271 23.08 -0.61 -8.59
CA ILE A 271 22.71 -0.88 -7.20
C ILE A 271 21.35 -1.56 -7.15
N ARG A 272 20.32 -1.01 -7.79
CA ARG A 272 18.98 -1.57 -7.80
C ARG A 272 18.93 -3.00 -8.34
N THR A 273 19.65 -3.26 -9.42
CA THR A 273 19.71 -4.58 -10.04
C THR A 273 20.42 -5.59 -9.15
N TYR A 274 21.53 -5.21 -8.54
CA TYR A 274 22.35 -6.07 -7.71
C TYR A 274 21.72 -6.36 -6.34
N CYS A 275 21.12 -5.35 -5.71
CA CYS A 275 20.50 -5.46 -4.40
C CYS A 275 19.24 -6.33 -4.39
N GLY A 276 18.54 -6.47 -5.53
CA GLY A 276 17.33 -7.28 -5.61
C GLY A 276 16.24 -6.86 -4.61
N PRO A 277 15.94 -7.70 -3.59
CA PRO A 277 14.90 -7.39 -2.61
C PRO A 277 15.35 -6.43 -1.50
N HIS A 278 16.66 -6.16 -1.38
CA HIS A 278 17.20 -5.31 -0.34
C HIS A 278 16.94 -3.83 -0.63
N PRO A 279 16.32 -3.09 0.32
CA PRO A 279 16.07 -1.66 0.12
C PRO A 279 17.35 -0.88 -0.14
N CYS A 280 17.28 0.02 -1.12
CA CYS A 280 18.37 0.95 -1.44
C CYS A 280 17.84 2.35 -1.68
N GLY A 281 18.64 3.37 -1.36
CA GLY A 281 18.25 4.77 -1.45
C GLY A 281 19.42 5.70 -1.74
N ARG A 282 19.11 6.88 -2.30
CA ARG A 282 20.06 7.99 -2.43
C ARG A 282 19.94 8.89 -1.21
N LEU A 283 21.05 9.07 -0.49
CA LEU A 283 21.09 9.85 0.75
C LEU A 283 21.39 11.33 0.51
N GLY A 284 22.01 11.66 -0.60
CA GLY A 284 22.31 13.03 -1.03
C GLY A 284 23.57 13.09 -1.89
N GLY A 285 23.69 14.08 -2.75
CA GLY A 285 24.86 14.22 -3.61
C GLY A 285 25.20 12.95 -4.36
N GLU A 286 26.36 12.40 -4.05
CA GLU A 286 26.91 11.14 -4.56
C GLU A 286 26.78 9.94 -3.62
N GLU A 287 26.00 10.07 -2.52
CA GLU A 287 25.89 9.06 -1.49
C GLU A 287 24.65 8.16 -1.66
N PHE A 288 24.85 6.86 -1.49
CA PHE A 288 23.80 5.82 -1.54
C PHE A 288 23.80 4.97 -0.27
N GLY A 289 22.64 4.46 0.09
CA GLY A 289 22.47 3.55 1.21
C GLY A 289 21.87 2.22 0.77
N ILE A 290 22.28 1.12 1.40
CA ILE A 290 21.70 -0.21 1.22
C ILE A 290 21.41 -0.79 2.60
N LEU A 291 20.22 -1.36 2.78
CA LEU A 291 19.82 -2.08 3.97
C LEU A 291 19.83 -3.59 3.68
N LEU A 292 20.70 -4.33 4.34
CA LEU A 292 20.79 -5.78 4.22
C LEU A 292 20.19 -6.43 5.47
N SER A 293 19.14 -7.20 5.27
CA SER A 293 18.49 -7.98 6.32
C SER A 293 18.48 -9.46 5.97
N ASP A 294 18.40 -10.30 6.99
CA ASP A 294 18.22 -11.75 6.85
C ASP A 294 19.37 -12.47 6.12
N LEU A 295 20.57 -11.88 6.18
CA LEU A 295 21.80 -12.46 5.63
C LEU A 295 22.76 -12.84 6.75
N GLU A 296 23.37 -14.02 6.61
CA GLU A 296 24.48 -14.42 7.46
C GLU A 296 25.72 -13.55 7.20
N PRO A 297 26.59 -13.34 8.20
CA PRO A 297 27.78 -12.50 8.06
C PRO A 297 28.65 -12.81 6.83
N SER A 298 28.85 -14.09 6.52
CA SER A 298 29.61 -14.54 5.34
C SER A 298 28.94 -14.14 4.03
N ALA A 299 27.60 -14.20 3.95
CA ALA A 299 26.84 -13.79 2.79
C ALA A 299 26.91 -12.28 2.58
N VAL A 300 26.92 -11.48 3.66
CA VAL A 300 27.10 -10.04 3.59
C VAL A 300 28.49 -9.66 3.06
N HIS A 301 29.56 -10.39 3.49
CA HIS A 301 30.89 -10.20 2.92
C HIS A 301 30.92 -10.50 1.43
N THR A 302 30.41 -11.65 1.02
CA THR A 302 30.33 -12.02 -0.40
C THR A 302 29.52 -10.99 -1.21
N PHE A 303 28.44 -10.47 -0.64
CA PHE A 303 27.64 -9.42 -1.25
C PHE A 303 28.47 -8.15 -1.46
N MET A 304 29.17 -7.67 -0.44
CA MET A 304 29.96 -6.45 -0.53
C MET A 304 31.19 -6.62 -1.43
N ASP A 305 31.83 -7.79 -1.42
CA ASP A 305 32.96 -8.12 -2.29
C ASP A 305 32.58 -8.17 -3.78
N GLY A 306 31.33 -8.55 -4.09
CA GLY A 306 30.80 -8.53 -5.44
C GLY A 306 30.26 -7.15 -5.87
N LEU A 307 29.69 -6.40 -4.94
CA LEU A 307 29.03 -5.12 -5.21
C LEU A 307 30.02 -4.06 -5.73
N VAL A 308 31.13 -3.83 -5.03
CA VAL A 308 32.06 -2.75 -5.35
C VAL A 308 32.72 -2.92 -6.72
N PRO A 309 33.26 -4.10 -7.09
CA PRO A 309 33.80 -4.33 -8.44
C PRO A 309 32.73 -4.20 -9.53
N MET A 310 31.53 -4.73 -9.28
CA MET A 310 30.41 -4.65 -10.22
C MET A 310 30.06 -3.19 -10.53
N LEU A 311 30.02 -2.32 -9.51
CA LEU A 311 29.73 -0.89 -9.71
C LEU A 311 30.82 -0.19 -10.53
N ALA A 312 32.08 -0.59 -10.39
CA ALA A 312 33.18 -0.05 -11.20
C ALA A 312 33.08 -0.45 -12.69
N GLU A 313 32.41 -1.55 -12.99
CA GLU A 313 32.18 -2.05 -14.36
C GLU A 313 30.85 -1.60 -14.96
N ALA A 314 29.94 -1.04 -14.15
CA ALA A 314 28.55 -0.78 -14.54
C ALA A 314 28.38 0.42 -15.51
N ALA A 315 29.41 1.27 -15.68
CA ALA A 315 29.32 2.44 -16.57
C ALA A 315 29.25 2.01 -18.03
N VAL A 316 28.09 2.18 -18.66
CA VAL A 316 27.84 1.82 -20.08
C VAL A 316 27.91 3.06 -20.98
N ARG A 317 27.39 4.20 -20.55
CA ARG A 317 27.27 5.44 -21.31
C ARG A 317 28.02 6.61 -20.64
N GLY A 318 28.22 6.48 -19.31
CA GLY A 318 28.84 7.50 -18.46
C GLY A 318 30.35 7.33 -18.32
N PRO A 319 30.98 8.21 -17.54
CA PRO A 319 32.39 8.09 -17.18
C PRO A 319 32.59 6.85 -16.29
N ARG A 320 33.75 6.22 -16.44
CA ARG A 320 34.15 5.18 -15.50
C ARG A 320 34.30 5.77 -14.11
N ILE A 321 33.64 5.13 -13.14
CA ILE A 321 33.62 5.53 -11.74
C ILE A 321 34.15 4.40 -10.88
N THR A 322 34.58 4.75 -9.68
CA THR A 322 34.75 3.78 -8.58
C THR A 322 33.90 4.22 -7.41
N VAL A 323 33.59 3.28 -6.52
CA VAL A 323 32.73 3.51 -5.35
C VAL A 323 33.46 3.01 -4.11
N SER A 324 33.49 3.83 -3.08
CA SER A 324 33.89 3.41 -1.74
C SER A 324 32.67 3.13 -0.89
N ALA A 325 32.74 2.11 -0.01
CA ALA A 325 31.61 1.74 0.86
C ALA A 325 32.06 1.49 2.30
N GLY A 326 31.16 1.85 3.24
CA GLY A 326 31.29 1.53 4.65
C GLY A 326 30.14 0.67 5.11
N LEU A 327 30.40 -0.48 5.73
CA LEU A 327 29.42 -1.42 6.25
C LEU A 327 29.36 -1.35 7.78
N ALA A 328 28.17 -1.17 8.33
CA ALA A 328 27.90 -1.23 9.75
C ALA A 328 26.87 -2.32 10.08
N ARG A 329 27.07 -3.03 11.19
CA ARG A 329 26.11 -3.99 11.74
C ARG A 329 25.35 -3.34 12.89
N LEU A 330 24.02 -3.52 12.91
CA LEU A 330 23.19 -3.09 14.02
C LEU A 330 23.50 -3.91 15.27
N ARG A 331 23.86 -3.23 16.36
CA ARG A 331 24.09 -3.82 17.68
C ARG A 331 22.86 -3.65 18.57
N GLY A 332 22.77 -4.43 19.63
CA GLY A 332 21.69 -4.25 20.61
C GLY A 332 21.75 -2.88 21.27
N GLY A 333 20.64 -2.14 21.22
CA GLY A 333 20.56 -0.78 21.78
C GLY A 333 20.92 0.35 20.80
N ASP A 334 21.44 0.04 19.61
CA ASP A 334 21.76 1.07 18.63
C ASP A 334 20.48 1.73 18.08
N HIS A 335 20.59 3.03 17.86
CA HIS A 335 19.63 3.84 17.11
C HIS A 335 20.10 4.01 15.64
N LEU A 336 19.22 4.55 14.81
CA LEU A 336 19.54 4.85 13.41
C LEU A 336 20.79 5.73 13.27
N SER A 337 20.95 6.74 14.16
CA SER A 337 22.11 7.63 14.18
C SER A 337 23.43 6.90 14.37
N ASP A 338 23.44 5.92 15.29
CA ASP A 338 24.65 5.17 15.63
C ASP A 338 25.06 4.26 14.49
N LEU A 339 24.07 3.65 13.83
CA LEU A 339 24.27 2.79 12.67
C LEU A 339 24.84 3.58 11.48
N VAL A 340 24.26 4.75 11.18
CA VAL A 340 24.72 5.64 10.10
C VAL A 340 26.12 6.16 10.40
N GLN A 341 26.38 6.60 11.64
CA GLN A 341 27.71 7.08 12.04
C GLN A 341 28.78 6.00 11.95
N SER A 342 28.44 4.77 12.34
CA SER A 342 29.36 3.64 12.21
C SER A 342 29.70 3.33 10.74
N ALA A 343 28.70 3.35 9.86
CA ALA A 343 28.92 3.16 8.41
C ALA A 343 29.77 4.29 7.80
N ASP A 344 29.53 5.55 8.20
CA ASP A 344 30.32 6.70 7.74
C ASP A 344 31.80 6.58 8.14
N GLN A 345 32.09 6.16 9.37
CA GLN A 345 33.46 5.89 9.83
C GLN A 345 34.16 4.81 8.97
N GLN A 346 33.44 3.76 8.59
CA GLN A 346 33.99 2.71 7.73
C GLN A 346 34.20 3.21 6.29
N LEU A 347 33.26 3.99 5.77
CA LEU A 347 33.39 4.64 4.46
C LEU A 347 34.63 5.56 4.41
N TYR A 348 34.82 6.35 5.44
CA TYR A 348 36.01 7.19 5.56
C TYR A 348 37.32 6.36 5.56
N ARG A 349 37.34 5.20 6.25
CA ARG A 349 38.49 4.28 6.21
C ARG A 349 38.72 3.72 4.80
N ALA A 350 37.63 3.30 4.09
CA ALA A 350 37.72 2.82 2.72
C ALA A 350 38.36 3.87 1.80
N LYS A 351 37.90 5.12 1.89
CA LYS A 351 38.44 6.26 1.10
C LYS A 351 39.93 6.51 1.40
N ARG A 352 40.34 6.48 2.67
CA ARG A 352 41.74 6.65 3.09
C ARG A 352 42.64 5.50 2.68
N SER A 353 42.11 4.29 2.60
CA SER A 353 42.86 3.07 2.24
C SER A 353 43.09 2.93 0.70
N GLY A 354 42.72 3.95 -0.10
CA GLY A 354 42.99 3.97 -1.54
C GLY A 354 41.72 3.85 -2.39
N LYS A 355 40.52 4.08 -1.83
CA LYS A 355 39.24 4.11 -2.57
C LYS A 355 38.89 2.76 -3.24
N ASN A 356 37.83 2.71 -4.02
CA ASN A 356 37.37 1.54 -4.79
C ASN A 356 37.33 0.26 -3.96
N ARG A 357 36.81 0.34 -2.76
CA ARG A 357 36.71 -0.76 -1.78
C ARG A 357 35.64 -0.53 -0.74
N TRP A 358 35.32 -1.54 -0.03
CA TRP A 358 34.51 -1.42 1.18
C TRP A 358 35.34 -1.69 2.44
N GLN A 359 34.88 -1.16 3.56
CA GLN A 359 35.36 -1.45 4.90
C GLN A 359 34.18 -1.73 5.83
N GLY A 360 34.31 -2.64 6.75
CA GLY A 360 33.23 -2.92 7.69
C GLY A 360 33.66 -3.83 8.83
N GLN A 361 32.92 -3.79 9.91
CA GLN A 361 33.01 -4.78 10.97
C GLN A 361 31.98 -5.89 10.65
N ALA A 362 32.40 -6.89 9.90
CA ALA A 362 31.79 -8.18 10.09
C ALA A 362 32.58 -8.85 11.25
N GLU A 363 31.89 -9.39 12.21
CA GLU A 363 32.56 -10.26 13.17
C GLU A 363 33.19 -11.41 12.38
N SER A 364 34.51 -11.46 12.41
CA SER A 364 35.23 -12.71 12.12
C SER A 364 34.55 -13.78 12.97
N PRO A 365 34.24 -14.98 12.45
CA PRO A 365 33.81 -16.09 13.30
C PRO A 365 34.76 -16.12 14.46
N ALA A 366 34.23 -16.12 15.69
CA ALA A 366 35.08 -16.34 16.89
C ALA A 366 35.98 -17.52 16.58
N PRO A 367 37.31 -17.41 16.81
CA PRO A 367 38.20 -18.54 16.59
C PRO A 367 37.56 -19.71 17.32
N ALA A 368 37.29 -20.78 16.58
CA ALA A 368 36.80 -22.02 17.16
C ALA A 368 37.63 -22.22 18.41
N THR A 369 36.99 -22.26 19.57
CA THR A 369 37.62 -22.60 20.83
C THR A 369 38.31 -23.92 20.57
N ALA A 370 39.64 -23.85 20.36
CA ALA A 370 40.46 -25.02 20.36
C ALA A 370 40.23 -25.66 21.73
N ASP A 371 39.62 -26.81 21.72
CA ASP A 371 39.64 -27.75 22.83
C ASP A 371 41.09 -27.98 23.20
N THR A 372 41.59 -27.13 24.07
CA THR A 372 42.86 -27.36 24.73
C THR A 372 42.50 -27.80 26.14
N ASP A 373 42.08 -29.06 26.21
CA ASP A 373 42.29 -29.88 27.38
C ASP A 373 43.81 -30.05 27.55
N ALA A 374 44.48 -28.97 27.94
CA ALA A 374 45.83 -28.96 28.45
C ALA A 374 45.72 -28.80 29.97
N HIS A 375 45.74 -29.93 30.64
CA HIS A 375 46.01 -30.09 32.03
C HIS A 375 47.20 -29.20 32.45
N GLN A 376 46.93 -28.00 32.98
CA GLN A 376 47.95 -27.23 33.67
C GLN A 376 48.09 -27.79 35.08
N PRO A 377 49.29 -28.28 35.48
CA PRO A 377 49.53 -28.70 36.86
C PRO A 377 49.45 -27.47 37.78
N GLN A 378 48.65 -27.58 38.82
CA GLN A 378 48.53 -26.55 39.87
C GLN A 378 49.90 -26.33 40.53
N PRO A 379 50.34 -25.08 40.78
CA PRO A 379 51.53 -24.80 41.53
C PRO A 379 51.36 -25.22 43.00
N GLN A 380 52.25 -26.05 43.50
CA GLN A 380 52.29 -26.48 44.90
C GLN A 380 52.48 -25.26 45.80
N PRO A 381 51.86 -25.22 47.00
CA PRO A 381 52.07 -24.16 47.97
C PRO A 381 53.46 -24.21 48.54
N GLN A 382 54.20 -23.10 48.47
CA GLN A 382 55.51 -22.94 49.11
C GLN A 382 55.34 -22.96 50.63
N PRO A 383 56.30 -23.63 51.39
CA PRO A 383 56.24 -23.68 52.81
C PRO A 383 56.57 -22.28 53.44
N GLN A 384 55.74 -21.86 54.32
CA GLN A 384 55.94 -20.61 55.10
C GLN A 384 57.11 -20.70 56.04
N PRO A 385 57.95 -19.65 56.26
CA PRO A 385 59.05 -19.65 57.20
C PRO A 385 58.54 -19.66 58.63
N ARG A 386 59.09 -20.58 59.47
CA ARG A 386 58.81 -20.67 60.91
C ARG A 386 59.29 -19.43 61.63
N VAL A 387 58.36 -18.75 62.30
CA VAL A 387 58.66 -17.69 63.25
C VAL A 387 59.21 -18.30 64.54
N ILE A 388 60.44 -17.99 64.88
CA ILE A 388 61.09 -18.35 66.18
C ILE A 388 60.72 -17.33 67.22
N PRO A 389 60.11 -17.68 68.36
CA PRO A 389 59.83 -16.74 69.43
C PRO A 389 61.09 -16.24 70.10
N ARG A 390 61.29 -14.94 70.20
CA ARG A 390 62.32 -14.32 71.06
C ARG A 390 61.94 -14.48 72.52
N ILE A 391 62.77 -15.09 73.26
CA ILE A 391 62.78 -15.13 74.76
C ILE A 391 63.45 -13.84 75.23
N THR A 392 62.68 -13.00 75.90
CA THR A 392 63.22 -11.86 76.72
C THR A 392 63.28 -12.34 78.15
N GLY A 393 64.51 -12.30 78.69
CA GLY A 393 64.74 -12.26 80.12
C GLY A 393 64.58 -10.89 80.71
#